data_996055acfa23ec5efca37f9fbc05caf9
#
_entry.id   996055acfa23ec5efca37f9fbc05caf9
#
_cell.length_a   1.000
_cell.length_b   1.000
_cell.length_c   1.000
_cell.angle_alpha   90.00
_cell.angle_beta   90.00
_cell.angle_gamma   90.00
#
_symmetry.space_group_name_H-M   'P 1'
#
loop_
_entity.id
_entity.type
_entity.pdbx_description
1 polymer ?
#
loop_
_entity_poly.entity_id
_entity_poly.type
_entity_poly.pdbx_seq_one_letter_code
_entity_poly.pdbx_strand_id
1 'polypeptide(L)'
;MIQINSTYNEDHIKERLQVFVKRFYESMTTKLEGMTLKNITDKNPYLLRVKGFNTASEIVNAALNAYVSSAEETVFGNEVFEPLAKEVCNGNKALAEGVDVMIERDREIFAIAVKSGPRVFNADSKKRQIQNFEKAKKLAQQARKAYYPVIGYCYGRKDTEGHAYEMAGQTFWQAVSGDEKFYARILEWMEVPATVRDSYKGAFDRASNRLVLEFASQYCDKTGEIMWEKLAAINSGKKR
;
A
#
# COMPACT_ATOMS: atom_id res chain seq x y z
N MET A 1 18.18 12.39 -17.69
CA MET A 1 17.14 11.50 -17.11
C MET A 1 17.47 10.07 -17.53
N ILE A 2 17.51 9.12 -16.58
CA ILE A 2 17.75 7.71 -16.90
C ILE A 2 16.50 7.14 -17.57
N GLN A 3 16.65 6.48 -18.71
CA GLN A 3 15.56 5.82 -19.41
C GLN A 3 15.66 4.31 -19.20
N ILE A 4 14.67 3.75 -18.51
CA ILE A 4 14.64 2.34 -18.13
C ILE A 4 13.96 1.50 -19.20
N ASN A 5 12.88 2.02 -19.80
CA ASN A 5 12.19 1.39 -20.92
C ASN A 5 11.71 2.47 -21.91
N SER A 6 11.39 2.09 -23.13
CA SER A 6 10.99 3.04 -24.18
C SER A 6 9.63 2.72 -24.82
N THR A 7 9.07 1.54 -24.56
CA THR A 7 7.83 1.09 -25.20
C THR A 7 7.04 0.17 -24.29
N TYR A 8 5.72 0.25 -24.37
CA TYR A 8 4.78 -0.66 -23.72
C TYR A 8 3.60 -0.95 -24.66
N ASN A 9 2.91 -2.05 -24.42
CA ASN A 9 1.66 -2.34 -25.11
C ASN A 9 0.49 -1.75 -24.33
N GLU A 10 -0.15 -0.72 -24.87
CA GLU A 10 -1.21 0.03 -24.20
C GLU A 10 -2.40 -0.85 -23.85
N ASP A 11 -2.90 -1.65 -24.78
CA ASP A 11 -4.08 -2.50 -24.54
C ASP A 11 -3.80 -3.56 -23.47
N HIS A 12 -2.62 -4.18 -23.53
CA HIS A 12 -2.18 -5.09 -22.49
C HIS A 12 -2.13 -4.42 -21.11
N ILE A 13 -1.56 -3.22 -21.01
CA ILE A 13 -1.47 -2.50 -19.73
C ILE A 13 -2.86 -2.13 -19.20
N LYS A 14 -3.79 -1.71 -20.06
CA LYS A 14 -5.17 -1.44 -19.67
C LYS A 14 -5.85 -2.68 -19.08
N GLU A 15 -5.75 -3.82 -19.75
CA GLU A 15 -6.30 -5.09 -19.25
C GLU A 15 -5.69 -5.50 -17.92
N ARG A 16 -4.36 -5.40 -17.80
CA ARG A 16 -3.64 -5.74 -16.56
C ARG A 16 -4.04 -4.83 -15.41
N LEU A 17 -4.18 -3.53 -15.67
CA LEU A 17 -4.58 -2.55 -14.66
C LEU A 17 -5.97 -2.87 -14.09
N GLN A 18 -6.93 -3.29 -14.91
CA GLN A 18 -8.24 -3.73 -14.45
C GLN A 18 -8.14 -4.95 -13.49
N VAL A 19 -7.27 -5.90 -13.82
CA VAL A 19 -7.00 -7.06 -12.94
C VAL A 19 -6.38 -6.61 -11.62
N PHE A 20 -5.44 -5.66 -11.65
CA PHE A 20 -4.77 -5.16 -10.44
C PHE A 20 -5.73 -4.39 -9.53
N VAL A 21 -6.57 -3.54 -10.11
CA VAL A 21 -7.60 -2.82 -9.37
C VAL A 21 -8.60 -3.79 -8.72
N LYS A 22 -9.03 -4.83 -9.45
CA LYS A 22 -9.89 -5.87 -8.87
C LYS A 22 -9.22 -6.57 -7.68
N ARG A 23 -7.94 -6.94 -7.78
CA ARG A 23 -7.17 -7.55 -6.68
C ARG A 23 -7.07 -6.63 -5.47
N PHE A 24 -6.89 -5.33 -5.69
CA PHE A 24 -6.90 -4.35 -4.60
C PHE A 24 -8.20 -4.44 -3.80
N TYR A 25 -9.36 -4.44 -4.46
CA TYR A 25 -10.66 -4.55 -3.79
C TYR A 25 -10.86 -5.91 -3.11
N GLU A 26 -10.41 -6.99 -3.72
CA GLU A 26 -10.45 -8.33 -3.12
C GLU A 26 -9.59 -8.39 -1.84
N SER A 27 -8.38 -7.85 -1.90
CA SER A 27 -7.47 -7.77 -0.74
C SER A 27 -8.04 -6.90 0.38
N MET A 28 -8.66 -5.75 0.04
CA MET A 28 -9.32 -4.89 1.02
C MET A 28 -10.55 -5.55 1.63
N THR A 29 -11.35 -6.26 0.84
CA THR A 29 -12.49 -7.05 1.31
C THR A 29 -12.04 -8.11 2.31
N THR A 30 -11.01 -8.88 1.98
CA THR A 30 -10.44 -9.90 2.86
C THR A 30 -9.96 -9.31 4.20
N LYS A 31 -9.34 -8.12 4.15
CA LYS A 31 -8.92 -7.41 5.37
C LYS A 31 -10.11 -6.98 6.23
N LEU A 32 -11.18 -6.49 5.64
CA LEU A 32 -12.42 -6.12 6.36
C LEU A 32 -13.10 -7.33 7.00
N GLU A 33 -13.20 -8.44 6.28
CA GLU A 33 -13.78 -9.67 6.79
C GLU A 33 -12.94 -10.29 7.91
N GLY A 34 -11.63 -10.17 7.83
CA GLY A 34 -10.69 -10.62 8.85
C GLY A 34 -10.58 -9.73 10.09
N MET A 35 -11.23 -8.55 10.11
CA MET A 35 -11.22 -7.70 11.29
C MET A 35 -11.97 -8.33 12.46
N THR A 36 -11.39 -8.21 13.64
CA THR A 36 -11.93 -8.72 14.89
C THR A 36 -12.19 -7.59 15.87
N LEU A 37 -12.95 -7.88 16.92
CA LEU A 37 -13.20 -6.94 18.02
C LEU A 37 -11.88 -6.44 18.65
N LYS A 38 -10.85 -7.26 18.67
CA LYS A 38 -9.53 -6.87 19.17
C LYS A 38 -8.95 -5.66 18.43
N ASN A 39 -9.12 -5.60 17.09
CA ASN A 39 -8.65 -4.44 16.30
C ASN A 39 -9.32 -3.12 16.71
N ILE A 40 -10.52 -3.20 17.29
CA ILE A 40 -11.26 -2.05 17.81
C ILE A 40 -10.79 -1.75 19.23
N THR A 41 -10.72 -2.76 20.10
CA THR A 41 -10.41 -2.60 21.53
C THR A 41 -8.94 -2.28 21.81
N ASP A 42 -8.02 -2.59 20.88
CA ASP A 42 -6.61 -2.18 20.97
C ASP A 42 -6.39 -0.66 20.73
N LYS A 43 -7.45 0.09 20.37
CA LYS A 43 -7.36 1.55 20.22
C LYS A 43 -7.30 2.22 21.60
N ASN A 44 -6.65 3.39 21.65
CA ASN A 44 -6.50 4.17 22.87
C ASN A 44 -7.87 4.62 23.41
N PRO A 45 -8.37 4.08 24.55
CA PRO A 45 -9.71 4.38 25.07
C PRO A 45 -9.83 5.82 25.54
N TYR A 46 -8.75 6.42 26.04
CA TYR A 46 -8.76 7.82 26.49
C TYR A 46 -8.98 8.77 25.30
N LEU A 47 -8.34 8.49 24.17
CA LEU A 47 -8.54 9.26 22.95
C LEU A 47 -9.97 9.13 22.42
N LEU A 48 -10.55 7.91 22.46
CA LEU A 48 -11.94 7.68 22.05
C LEU A 48 -12.91 8.48 22.94
N ARG A 49 -12.65 8.50 24.26
CA ARG A 49 -13.45 9.27 25.24
C ARG A 49 -13.36 10.78 24.97
N VAL A 50 -12.16 11.32 24.76
CA VAL A 50 -11.94 12.76 24.50
C VAL A 50 -12.58 13.19 23.18
N LYS A 51 -12.69 12.30 22.19
CA LYS A 51 -13.41 12.56 20.93
C LYS A 51 -14.93 12.66 21.11
N GLY A 52 -15.45 12.37 22.31
CA GLY A 52 -16.88 12.47 22.61
C GLY A 52 -17.72 11.32 22.06
N PHE A 53 -17.10 10.17 21.72
CA PHE A 53 -17.86 9.01 21.28
C PHE A 53 -18.70 8.44 22.43
N ASN A 54 -19.98 8.20 22.16
CA ASN A 54 -20.95 7.75 23.15
C ASN A 54 -21.62 6.43 22.77
N THR A 55 -21.47 5.98 21.53
CA THR A 55 -22.11 4.76 21.03
C THR A 55 -21.10 3.75 20.48
N ALA A 56 -21.47 2.46 20.51
CA ALA A 56 -20.70 1.39 19.88
C ALA A 56 -20.42 1.68 18.39
N SER A 57 -21.42 2.19 17.68
CA SER A 57 -21.32 2.50 16.25
C SER A 57 -20.27 3.57 15.95
N GLU A 58 -20.21 4.63 16.75
CA GLU A 58 -19.21 5.69 16.58
C GLU A 58 -17.79 5.16 16.76
N ILE A 59 -17.54 4.36 17.80
CA ILE A 59 -16.21 3.78 18.06
C ILE A 59 -15.82 2.81 16.97
N VAL A 60 -16.71 1.89 16.59
CA VAL A 60 -16.44 0.88 15.58
C VAL A 60 -16.20 1.51 14.23
N ASN A 61 -17.05 2.44 13.78
CA ASN A 61 -16.88 3.09 12.49
C ASN A 61 -15.61 3.96 12.43
N ALA A 62 -15.27 4.66 13.51
CA ALA A 62 -14.01 5.41 13.59
C ALA A 62 -12.78 4.48 13.49
N ALA A 63 -12.82 3.32 14.15
CA ALA A 63 -11.74 2.35 14.10
C ALA A 63 -11.65 1.65 12.72
N LEU A 64 -12.79 1.29 12.11
CA LEU A 64 -12.86 0.73 10.76
C LEU A 64 -12.28 1.69 9.73
N ASN A 65 -12.74 2.94 9.72
CA ASN A 65 -12.24 3.94 8.78
C ASN A 65 -10.73 4.18 8.95
N ALA A 66 -10.23 4.25 10.17
CA ALA A 66 -8.80 4.39 10.44
C ALA A 66 -8.00 3.17 9.96
N TYR A 67 -8.55 1.96 10.12
CA TYR A 67 -7.93 0.73 9.65
C TYR A 67 -7.87 0.68 8.13
N VAL A 68 -8.99 0.96 7.46
CA VAL A 68 -9.11 1.00 6.00
C VAL A 68 -8.12 2.01 5.42
N SER A 69 -8.15 3.27 5.88
CA SER A 69 -7.24 4.32 5.39
C SER A 69 -5.76 3.96 5.57
N SER A 70 -5.40 3.30 6.67
CA SER A 70 -4.03 2.83 6.90
C SER A 70 -3.64 1.67 5.98
N ALA A 71 -4.59 0.81 5.62
CA ALA A 71 -4.34 -0.36 4.79
C ALA A 71 -4.32 -0.02 3.29
N GLU A 72 -5.16 0.91 2.83
CA GLU A 72 -5.36 1.26 1.43
C GLU A 72 -4.06 1.61 0.72
N GLU A 73 -3.24 2.50 1.28
CA GLU A 73 -1.95 2.90 0.70
C GLU A 73 -1.00 1.71 0.49
N THR A 74 -0.93 0.83 1.48
CA THR A 74 -0.05 -0.34 1.41
C THR A 74 -0.57 -1.36 0.40
N VAL A 75 -1.87 -1.66 0.45
CA VAL A 75 -2.49 -2.64 -0.46
C VAL A 75 -2.45 -2.12 -1.89
N PHE A 76 -2.74 -0.83 -2.10
CA PHE A 76 -2.69 -0.24 -3.43
C PHE A 76 -1.27 -0.26 -4.01
N GLY A 77 -0.28 0.02 -3.19
CA GLY A 77 1.13 -0.11 -3.58
C GLY A 77 1.47 -1.52 -4.07
N ASN A 78 1.08 -2.52 -3.30
CA ASN A 78 1.42 -3.92 -3.56
C ASN A 78 0.60 -4.54 -4.70
N GLU A 79 -0.71 -4.23 -4.79
CA GLU A 79 -1.62 -4.88 -5.74
C GLU A 79 -1.71 -4.13 -7.08
N VAL A 80 -1.41 -2.83 -7.09
CA VAL A 80 -1.57 -1.99 -8.29
C VAL A 80 -0.24 -1.42 -8.76
N PHE A 81 0.44 -0.61 -7.95
CA PHE A 81 1.61 0.14 -8.42
C PHE A 81 2.84 -0.72 -8.72
N GLU A 82 3.19 -1.63 -7.82
CA GLU A 82 4.34 -2.53 -8.02
C GLU A 82 4.14 -3.45 -9.25
N PRO A 83 3.01 -4.18 -9.38
CA PRO A 83 2.79 -4.99 -10.57
C PRO A 83 2.63 -4.16 -11.85
N LEU A 84 2.04 -2.96 -11.80
CA LEU A 84 1.95 -2.07 -12.95
C LEU A 84 3.34 -1.63 -13.44
N ALA A 85 4.20 -1.17 -12.53
CA ALA A 85 5.57 -0.79 -12.88
C ALA A 85 6.34 -1.95 -13.53
N LYS A 86 6.16 -3.17 -12.99
CA LYS A 86 6.76 -4.38 -13.54
C LYS A 86 6.27 -4.69 -14.96
N GLU A 87 4.96 -4.65 -15.19
CA GLU A 87 4.37 -4.93 -16.52
C GLU A 87 4.81 -3.89 -17.55
N VAL A 88 4.77 -2.60 -17.19
CA VAL A 88 5.12 -1.48 -18.08
C VAL A 88 6.56 -1.57 -18.57
N CYS A 89 7.49 -1.94 -17.70
CA CYS A 89 8.90 -2.00 -18.07
C CYS A 89 9.37 -3.40 -18.51
N ASN A 90 8.47 -4.36 -18.67
CA ASN A 90 8.81 -5.76 -18.96
C ASN A 90 9.84 -6.34 -17.96
N GLY A 91 9.73 -5.92 -16.72
CA GLY A 91 10.65 -6.32 -15.67
C GLY A 91 10.35 -7.69 -15.07
N ASN A 92 11.35 -8.30 -14.48
CA ASN A 92 11.19 -9.51 -13.70
C ASN A 92 11.06 -9.20 -12.21
N LYS A 93 10.37 -10.07 -11.47
CA LYS A 93 10.42 -9.99 -10.02
C LYS A 93 11.85 -10.26 -9.55
N ALA A 94 12.41 -9.36 -8.76
CA ALA A 94 13.75 -9.54 -8.25
C ALA A 94 13.80 -10.63 -7.17
N LEU A 95 14.90 -11.39 -7.11
CA LEU A 95 15.19 -12.32 -6.02
C LEU A 95 15.87 -11.63 -4.83
N ALA A 96 16.30 -10.38 -5.01
CA ALA A 96 16.99 -9.63 -3.96
C ALA A 96 15.98 -8.90 -3.06
N GLU A 97 16.17 -8.98 -1.75
CA GLU A 97 15.36 -8.28 -0.76
C GLU A 97 15.33 -6.77 -1.03
N GLY A 98 14.15 -6.15 -0.97
CA GLY A 98 13.96 -4.72 -1.16
C GLY A 98 14.12 -4.22 -2.61
N VAL A 99 14.16 -5.13 -3.58
CA VAL A 99 14.07 -4.84 -5.01
C VAL A 99 12.77 -5.46 -5.52
N ASP A 100 11.87 -4.62 -6.00
CA ASP A 100 10.54 -5.06 -6.41
C ASP A 100 10.54 -5.50 -7.90
N VAL A 101 11.29 -4.78 -8.73
CA VAL A 101 11.43 -5.03 -10.17
C VAL A 101 12.88 -5.01 -10.58
N MET A 102 13.30 -5.97 -11.39
CA MET A 102 14.61 -6.03 -11.99
C MET A 102 14.51 -6.10 -13.51
N ILE A 103 15.28 -5.25 -14.17
CA ILE A 103 15.40 -5.24 -15.63
C ILE A 103 16.86 -5.49 -15.94
N GLU A 104 17.08 -6.53 -16.72
CA GLU A 104 18.40 -6.92 -17.19
C GLU A 104 18.52 -6.70 -18.70
N ARG A 105 19.54 -5.96 -19.08
CA ARG A 105 19.97 -5.75 -20.45
C ARG A 105 21.38 -6.31 -20.63
N ASP A 106 21.92 -6.31 -21.85
CA ASP A 106 23.22 -6.93 -22.13
C ASP A 106 24.33 -6.49 -21.17
N ARG A 107 24.42 -5.20 -20.87
CA ARG A 107 25.49 -4.64 -20.02
C ARG A 107 24.98 -3.92 -18.78
N GLU A 108 23.68 -3.90 -18.54
CA GLU A 108 23.05 -3.09 -17.51
C GLU A 108 22.03 -3.89 -16.70
N ILE A 109 21.94 -3.59 -15.41
CA ILE A 109 20.90 -4.06 -14.51
C ILE A 109 20.30 -2.85 -13.82
N PHE A 110 18.99 -2.66 -13.99
CA PHE A 110 18.19 -1.73 -13.21
C PHE A 110 17.48 -2.47 -12.10
N ALA A 111 17.73 -2.07 -10.86
CA ALA A 111 17.09 -2.62 -9.67
C ALA A 111 16.17 -1.57 -9.07
N ILE A 112 14.87 -1.79 -9.17
CA ILE A 112 13.86 -0.79 -8.85
C ILE A 112 13.13 -1.19 -7.57
N ALA A 113 13.16 -0.31 -6.55
CA ALA A 113 12.26 -0.35 -5.42
C ALA A 113 11.06 0.57 -5.73
N VAL A 114 9.88 0.00 -5.88
CA VAL A 114 8.63 0.72 -6.15
C VAL A 114 7.99 1.12 -4.84
N LYS A 115 7.60 2.38 -4.71
CA LYS A 115 6.96 2.94 -3.51
C LYS A 115 5.76 3.79 -3.93
N SER A 116 4.68 3.75 -3.15
CA SER A 116 3.50 4.56 -3.45
C SER A 116 3.88 6.03 -3.55
N GLY A 117 4.45 6.62 -2.52
CA GLY A 117 4.80 8.05 -2.50
C GLY A 117 6.10 8.38 -1.74
N PRO A 118 6.58 9.62 -1.80
CA PRO A 118 7.92 9.99 -1.30
C PRO A 118 8.03 10.05 0.23
N ARG A 119 6.94 9.90 0.98
CA ARG A 119 6.92 9.94 2.45
C ARG A 119 6.89 8.56 3.10
N VAL A 120 7.10 7.48 2.35
CA VAL A 120 7.05 6.10 2.87
C VAL A 120 8.27 5.70 3.70
N PHE A 121 9.39 6.41 3.55
CA PHE A 121 10.61 6.12 4.29
C PHE A 121 10.77 7.01 5.53
N ASN A 122 11.09 6.38 6.66
CA ASN A 122 11.84 7.00 7.74
C ASN A 122 13.36 6.78 7.52
N ALA A 123 14.21 7.37 8.38
CA ALA A 123 15.66 7.28 8.25
C ALA A 123 16.16 5.82 8.23
N ASP A 124 15.63 4.97 9.11
CA ASP A 124 16.06 3.58 9.24
C ASP A 124 15.63 2.73 8.05
N SER A 125 14.38 2.85 7.61
CA SER A 125 13.87 2.10 6.46
C SER A 125 14.56 2.54 5.16
N LYS A 126 14.91 3.81 5.02
CA LYS A 126 15.69 4.30 3.88
C LYS A 126 17.12 3.72 3.91
N LYS A 127 17.78 3.72 5.06
CA LYS A 127 19.11 3.10 5.23
C LYS A 127 19.08 1.62 4.87
N ARG A 128 18.06 0.89 5.32
CA ARG A 128 17.87 -0.53 4.96
C ARG A 128 17.69 -0.71 3.46
N GLN A 129 16.91 0.14 2.80
CA GLN A 129 16.72 0.08 1.34
C GLN A 129 18.05 0.24 0.59
N ILE A 130 18.89 1.18 1.00
CA ILE A 130 20.22 1.38 0.41
C ILE A 130 21.11 0.15 0.64
N GLN A 131 21.11 -0.42 1.84
CA GLN A 131 21.87 -1.65 2.13
C GLN A 131 21.42 -2.83 1.26
N ASN A 132 20.11 -2.95 0.98
CA ASN A 132 19.58 -3.97 0.09
C ASN A 132 20.06 -3.77 -1.35
N PHE A 133 20.10 -2.54 -1.83
CA PHE A 133 20.70 -2.22 -3.13
C PHE A 133 22.20 -2.56 -3.21
N GLU A 134 22.97 -2.31 -2.15
CA GLU A 134 24.39 -2.70 -2.11
C GLU A 134 24.59 -4.21 -2.13
N LYS A 135 23.70 -4.98 -1.49
CA LYS A 135 23.72 -6.46 -1.60
C LYS A 135 23.43 -6.91 -3.03
N ALA A 136 22.39 -6.34 -3.67
CA ALA A 136 22.03 -6.66 -5.04
C ALA A 136 23.12 -6.26 -6.05
N LYS A 137 23.82 -5.14 -5.82
CA LYS A 137 24.94 -4.67 -6.63
C LYS A 137 26.08 -5.71 -6.72
N LYS A 138 26.38 -6.42 -5.63
CA LYS A 138 27.41 -7.47 -5.64
C LYS A 138 27.11 -8.58 -6.63
N LEU A 139 25.83 -8.94 -6.79
CA LEU A 139 25.40 -9.94 -7.79
C LEU A 139 25.59 -9.42 -9.22
N ALA A 140 25.25 -8.16 -9.47
CA ALA A 140 25.45 -7.52 -10.77
C ALA A 140 26.94 -7.43 -11.16
N GLN A 141 27.80 -7.13 -10.17
CA GLN A 141 29.26 -7.08 -10.38
C GLN A 141 29.85 -8.46 -10.76
N GLN A 142 29.33 -9.54 -10.17
CA GLN A 142 29.71 -10.89 -10.58
C GLN A 142 29.34 -11.19 -12.02
N ALA A 143 28.22 -10.65 -12.49
CA ALA A 143 27.78 -10.74 -13.88
C ALA A 143 28.51 -9.75 -14.84
N ARG A 144 29.43 -8.91 -14.33
CA ARG A 144 30.14 -7.86 -15.09
C ARG A 144 29.21 -6.86 -15.77
N LYS A 145 28.08 -6.51 -15.12
CA LYS A 145 27.09 -5.55 -15.60
C LYS A 145 27.12 -4.26 -14.79
N ALA A 146 26.84 -3.15 -15.44
CA ALA A 146 26.60 -1.88 -14.77
C ALA A 146 25.31 -1.98 -13.97
N TYR A 147 25.28 -1.40 -12.77
CA TYR A 147 24.17 -1.53 -11.83
C TYR A 147 23.57 -0.16 -11.50
N TYR A 148 22.27 -0.04 -11.71
CA TYR A 148 21.50 1.19 -11.50
C TYR A 148 20.42 0.96 -10.46
N PRO A 149 20.64 1.33 -9.20
CA PRO A 149 19.62 1.30 -8.16
C PRO A 149 18.64 2.47 -8.36
N VAL A 150 17.35 2.17 -8.34
CA VAL A 150 16.28 3.14 -8.54
C VAL A 150 15.26 3.02 -7.42
N ILE A 151 14.89 4.15 -6.82
CA ILE A 151 13.70 4.26 -5.98
C ILE A 151 12.65 5.02 -6.79
N GLY A 152 11.62 4.31 -7.22
CA GLY A 152 10.50 4.86 -7.98
C GLY A 152 9.31 5.11 -7.08
N TYR A 153 8.92 6.37 -6.93
CA TYR A 153 7.70 6.77 -6.23
C TYR A 153 6.59 6.97 -7.26
N CYS A 154 5.49 6.25 -7.12
CA CYS A 154 4.42 6.26 -8.10
C CYS A 154 3.67 7.58 -8.18
N TYR A 155 3.69 8.37 -7.10
CA TYR A 155 3.18 9.75 -7.09
C TYR A 155 4.07 10.68 -6.26
N GLY A 156 3.76 11.98 -6.28
CA GLY A 156 4.52 13.00 -5.57
C GLY A 156 5.58 13.67 -6.44
N ARG A 157 6.46 14.42 -5.79
CA ARG A 157 7.59 15.14 -6.44
C ARG A 157 8.85 14.85 -5.67
N LYS A 158 9.82 14.24 -6.33
CA LYS A 158 11.15 14.00 -5.79
C LYS A 158 12.06 13.48 -6.91
N ASP A 159 13.05 14.26 -7.26
CA ASP A 159 14.08 13.87 -8.21
C ASP A 159 15.43 14.17 -7.59
N THR A 160 16.15 13.14 -7.18
CA THR A 160 17.50 13.28 -6.59
C THR A 160 18.40 12.16 -7.09
N GLU A 161 19.69 12.46 -7.16
CA GLU A 161 20.74 11.50 -7.39
C GLU A 161 21.60 11.36 -6.12
N GLY A 162 22.06 10.15 -5.85
CA GLY A 162 22.87 9.85 -4.69
C GLY A 162 23.27 8.39 -4.69
N HIS A 163 23.02 7.66 -3.59
CA HIS A 163 23.21 6.19 -3.55
C HIS A 163 22.24 5.43 -4.45
N ALA A 164 21.12 6.05 -4.84
CA ALA A 164 20.15 5.53 -5.79
C ALA A 164 19.53 6.71 -6.55
N TYR A 165 19.07 6.47 -7.78
CA TYR A 165 18.23 7.42 -8.50
C TYR A 165 16.84 7.45 -7.86
N GLU A 166 16.43 8.59 -7.33
CA GLU A 166 15.10 8.78 -6.77
C GLU A 166 14.23 9.56 -7.76
N MET A 167 13.20 8.93 -8.30
CA MET A 167 12.27 9.51 -9.27
C MET A 167 10.84 9.39 -8.77
N ALA A 168 10.01 10.41 -9.01
CA ALA A 168 8.63 10.41 -8.52
C ALA A 168 7.62 10.87 -9.58
N GLY A 169 6.41 10.33 -9.50
CA GLY A 169 5.29 10.73 -10.35
C GLY A 169 5.63 10.67 -11.82
N GLN A 170 5.50 11.79 -12.53
CA GLN A 170 5.76 11.89 -13.96
C GLN A 170 7.14 11.35 -14.35
N THR A 171 8.20 11.76 -13.64
CA THR A 171 9.58 11.35 -13.95
C THR A 171 9.77 9.84 -13.84
N PHE A 172 9.21 9.21 -12.79
CA PHE A 172 9.29 7.77 -12.62
C PHE A 172 8.53 7.03 -13.73
N TRP A 173 7.29 7.40 -13.96
CA TRP A 173 6.46 6.75 -14.97
C TRP A 173 7.01 6.93 -16.38
N GLN A 174 7.55 8.10 -16.71
CA GLN A 174 8.23 8.33 -17.97
C GLN A 174 9.48 7.44 -18.13
N ALA A 175 10.28 7.30 -17.08
CA ALA A 175 11.48 6.46 -17.12
C ALA A 175 11.17 4.99 -17.40
N VAL A 176 10.07 4.44 -16.84
CA VAL A 176 9.70 3.02 -17.01
C VAL A 176 8.82 2.73 -18.20
N SER A 177 8.13 3.73 -18.76
CA SER A 177 7.22 3.56 -19.91
C SER A 177 7.77 4.13 -21.23
N GLY A 178 8.64 5.15 -21.16
CA GLY A 178 9.02 5.99 -22.29
C GLY A 178 7.98 7.05 -22.67
N ASP A 179 6.82 7.08 -22.01
CA ASP A 179 5.71 8.01 -22.28
C ASP A 179 5.64 9.10 -21.20
N GLU A 180 5.84 10.35 -21.61
CA GLU A 180 5.80 11.51 -20.72
C GLU A 180 4.44 11.69 -20.03
N LYS A 181 3.35 11.25 -20.66
CA LYS A 181 1.98 11.37 -20.14
C LYS A 181 1.45 10.10 -19.47
N PHE A 182 2.27 9.08 -19.32
CA PHE A 182 1.83 7.80 -18.76
C PHE A 182 1.18 7.94 -17.39
N TYR A 183 1.70 8.80 -16.52
CA TYR A 183 1.13 9.08 -15.19
C TYR A 183 -0.33 9.57 -15.25
N ALA A 184 -0.72 10.30 -16.30
CA ALA A 184 -2.10 10.75 -16.49
C ALA A 184 -2.96 9.64 -17.12
N ARG A 185 -2.40 8.89 -18.07
CA ARG A 185 -3.10 7.75 -18.70
C ARG A 185 -3.49 6.68 -17.70
N ILE A 186 -2.67 6.41 -16.67
CA ILE A 186 -3.04 5.49 -15.58
C ILE A 186 -4.38 5.89 -14.95
N LEU A 187 -4.60 7.18 -14.68
CA LEU A 187 -5.85 7.67 -14.10
C LEU A 187 -7.05 7.47 -15.03
N GLU A 188 -6.85 7.71 -16.32
CA GLU A 188 -7.90 7.51 -17.34
C GLU A 188 -8.30 6.03 -17.47
N TRP A 189 -7.34 5.11 -17.30
CA TRP A 189 -7.55 3.67 -17.42
C TRP A 189 -8.01 2.99 -16.14
N MET A 190 -7.96 3.68 -14.98
CA MET A 190 -8.43 3.17 -13.68
C MET A 190 -9.95 3.22 -13.56
N GLU A 191 -10.64 2.51 -14.44
CA GLU A 191 -12.08 2.32 -14.31
C GLU A 191 -12.40 1.18 -13.35
N VAL A 192 -13.30 1.43 -12.41
CA VAL A 192 -13.73 0.41 -11.45
C VAL A 192 -15.19 0.05 -11.75
N PRO A 193 -15.48 -1.20 -12.12
CA PRO A 193 -16.86 -1.65 -12.30
C PRO A 193 -17.70 -1.42 -11.05
N ALA A 194 -18.94 -0.94 -11.24
CA ALA A 194 -19.86 -0.66 -10.13
C ALA A 194 -20.03 -1.90 -9.21
N THR A 195 -20.12 -3.10 -9.80
CA THR A 195 -20.24 -4.36 -9.06
C THR A 195 -19.09 -4.61 -8.08
N VAL A 196 -17.87 -4.21 -8.43
CA VAL A 196 -16.69 -4.36 -7.56
C VAL A 196 -16.78 -3.38 -6.39
N ARG A 197 -17.13 -2.11 -6.66
CA ARG A 197 -17.33 -1.09 -5.63
C ARG A 197 -18.46 -1.44 -4.68
N ASP A 198 -19.59 -1.92 -5.21
CA ASP A 198 -20.76 -2.30 -4.41
C ASP A 198 -20.47 -3.53 -3.54
N SER A 199 -19.71 -4.50 -4.05
CA SER A 199 -19.26 -5.65 -3.27
C SER A 199 -18.38 -5.22 -2.09
N TYR A 200 -17.42 -4.33 -2.31
CA TYR A 200 -16.55 -3.80 -1.27
C TYR A 200 -17.35 -2.99 -0.22
N LYS A 201 -18.26 -2.12 -0.67
CA LYS A 201 -19.15 -1.39 0.23
C LYS A 201 -20.00 -2.34 1.08
N GLY A 202 -20.57 -3.36 0.48
CA GLY A 202 -21.32 -4.40 1.20
C GLY A 202 -20.45 -5.16 2.23
N ALA A 203 -19.18 -5.41 1.92
CA ALA A 203 -18.25 -6.01 2.88
C ALA A 203 -17.95 -5.07 4.07
N PHE A 204 -17.79 -3.77 3.82
CA PHE A 204 -17.61 -2.77 4.85
C PHE A 204 -18.83 -2.71 5.78
N ASP A 205 -20.04 -2.65 5.21
CA ASP A 205 -21.29 -2.59 5.97
C ASP A 205 -21.48 -3.86 6.83
N ARG A 206 -21.19 -5.05 6.29
CA ARG A 206 -21.25 -6.31 7.05
C ARG A 206 -20.23 -6.32 8.20
N ALA A 207 -19.00 -5.89 7.96
CA ALA A 207 -17.97 -5.81 8.99
C ALA A 207 -18.36 -4.82 10.10
N SER A 208 -18.88 -3.64 9.72
CA SER A 208 -19.38 -2.64 10.65
C SER A 208 -20.50 -3.20 11.53
N ASN A 209 -21.54 -3.76 10.92
CA ASN A 209 -22.69 -4.30 11.67
C ASN A 209 -22.27 -5.41 12.62
N ARG A 210 -21.45 -6.36 12.18
CA ARG A 210 -20.94 -7.45 13.02
C ARG A 210 -20.15 -6.91 14.21
N LEU A 211 -19.20 -6.02 13.98
CA LEU A 211 -18.34 -5.48 15.04
C LEU A 211 -19.09 -4.55 15.99
N VAL A 212 -20.11 -3.82 15.52
CA VAL A 212 -20.99 -3.02 16.39
C VAL A 212 -21.76 -3.91 17.36
N LEU A 213 -22.32 -5.02 16.86
CA LEU A 213 -23.04 -5.98 17.73
C LEU A 213 -22.09 -6.65 18.75
N GLU A 214 -20.91 -7.07 18.30
CA GLU A 214 -19.90 -7.68 19.18
C GLU A 214 -19.41 -6.68 20.25
N PHE A 215 -19.13 -5.43 19.85
CA PHE A 215 -18.69 -4.38 20.75
C PHE A 215 -19.77 -4.04 21.78
N ALA A 216 -21.00 -3.81 21.31
CA ALA A 216 -22.11 -3.47 22.18
C ALA A 216 -22.38 -4.57 23.23
N SER A 217 -22.36 -5.83 22.81
CA SER A 217 -22.60 -6.97 23.73
C SER A 217 -21.55 -7.09 24.83
N GLN A 218 -20.32 -6.65 24.57
CA GLN A 218 -19.22 -6.80 25.52
C GLN A 218 -18.87 -5.52 26.26
N TYR A 219 -19.03 -4.34 25.65
CA TYR A 219 -18.54 -3.07 26.18
C TYR A 219 -19.59 -1.98 26.34
N CYS A 220 -20.86 -2.32 26.14
CA CYS A 220 -21.97 -1.44 26.51
C CYS A 220 -22.82 -2.08 27.62
N ASP A 221 -23.48 -1.24 28.39
CA ASP A 221 -24.48 -1.66 29.35
C ASP A 221 -25.83 -1.91 28.66
N LYS A 222 -26.87 -2.20 29.48
CA LYS A 222 -28.23 -2.48 29.01
C LYS A 222 -28.90 -1.27 28.31
N THR A 223 -28.43 -0.06 28.61
CA THR A 223 -28.93 1.18 27.97
C THR A 223 -28.18 1.54 26.68
N GLY A 224 -27.10 0.80 26.37
CA GLY A 224 -26.22 1.05 25.23
C GLY A 224 -25.07 2.02 25.56
N GLU A 225 -24.92 2.46 26.82
CA GLU A 225 -23.81 3.31 27.23
C GLU A 225 -22.49 2.53 27.34
N ILE A 226 -21.39 3.17 26.95
CA ILE A 226 -20.06 2.53 26.89
C ILE A 226 -19.51 2.35 28.31
N MET A 227 -19.15 1.14 28.66
CA MET A 227 -18.47 0.78 29.91
C MET A 227 -16.98 1.12 29.82
N TRP A 228 -16.64 2.41 29.96
CA TRP A 228 -15.31 2.94 29.79
C TRP A 228 -14.22 2.28 30.64
N GLU A 229 -14.51 1.97 31.89
CA GLU A 229 -13.58 1.26 32.79
C GLU A 229 -13.22 -0.11 32.24
N LYS A 230 -14.21 -0.84 31.74
CA LYS A 230 -14.00 -2.17 31.13
C LYS A 230 -13.15 -2.08 29.88
N LEU A 231 -13.42 -1.08 29.03
CA LEU A 231 -12.62 -0.86 27.79
C LEU A 231 -11.18 -0.44 28.12
N ALA A 232 -10.99 0.41 29.13
CA ALA A 232 -9.67 0.83 29.59
C ALA A 232 -8.89 -0.32 30.25
N ALA A 233 -9.53 -1.19 31.01
CA ALA A 233 -8.90 -2.30 31.72
C ALA A 233 -8.24 -3.31 30.78
N ILE A 234 -8.76 -3.53 29.57
CA ILE A 234 -8.17 -4.43 28.55
C ILE A 234 -6.82 -3.91 28.09
N ASN A 235 -6.69 -2.60 27.89
CA ASN A 235 -5.48 -1.96 27.36
C ASN A 235 -4.48 -1.55 28.44
N SER A 236 -4.91 -1.47 29.71
CA SER A 236 -4.12 -0.95 30.82
C SER A 236 -3.95 -1.95 31.96
N GLY A 237 -4.58 -3.11 31.88
CA GLY A 237 -4.51 -4.16 32.89
C GLY A 237 -3.18 -4.92 32.87
N LYS A 238 -2.78 -5.47 34.01
CA LYS A 238 -1.65 -6.40 34.08
C LYS A 238 -1.95 -7.62 33.19
N LYS A 239 -0.99 -8.03 32.37
CA LYS A 239 -1.08 -9.33 31.69
C LYS A 239 -1.30 -10.42 32.73
N ARG A 240 -2.41 -11.11 32.65
CA ARG A 240 -2.70 -12.31 33.46
C ARG A 240 -1.86 -13.48 32.95
#